data_c55db5465c582a52b776f9fb783a3b68
#
_entry.id   c55db5465c582a52b776f9fb783a3b68
#
_cell.length_a   1.000
_cell.length_b   1.000
_cell.length_c   1.000
_cell.angle_alpha   90.00
_cell.angle_beta   90.00
_cell.angle_gamma   90.00
#
_symmetry.space_group_name_H-M   'P 1'
#
loop_
_entity.id
_entity.type
_entity.pdbx_description
1 polymer ?
#
loop_
_entity_poly.entity_id
_entity_poly.type
_entity_poly.pdbx_seq_one_letter_code
_entity_poly.pdbx_strand_id
1 'polypeptide(L)'
;RFNLEDLLDTSDGVAGFADSADAFNKFKQVLLNALKYGADEDGKITKTKLAKLVYLADFIWFYENSKPLTGVKYRKMPQGPVPYEYFRALDELEEDGVILRESKGQAIMLSLTEKQAPTGKLADDEIKMVKKVSEAWKGRPTVDIVNFTHEQLPWQICLDDEIIPYGLIFQEEPEKIYGPVQV
;
A
#
# COMPACT_ATOMS: atom_id res chain seq x y z
N ARG A 1 6.44 26.99 -14.42
CA ARG A 1 5.68 26.14 -15.37
C ARG A 1 6.12 24.72 -15.12
N PHE A 2 5.36 23.98 -14.33
CA PHE A 2 5.54 22.54 -14.19
C PHE A 2 5.25 21.90 -15.56
N ASN A 3 6.22 21.18 -16.10
CA ASN A 3 6.06 20.43 -17.31
C ASN A 3 5.59 19.02 -16.93
N LEU A 4 4.56 18.54 -17.59
CA LEU A 4 4.03 17.18 -17.38
C LEU A 4 5.12 16.12 -17.62
N GLU A 5 6.09 16.43 -18.45
CA GLU A 5 7.25 15.59 -18.74
C GLU A 5 8.21 15.47 -17.54
N ASP A 6 8.34 16.51 -16.70
CA ASP A 6 9.15 16.45 -15.49
C ASP A 6 8.51 15.54 -14.40
N LEU A 7 7.18 15.40 -14.44
CA LEU A 7 6.44 14.43 -13.60
C LEU A 7 6.58 12.99 -14.10
N LEU A 8 6.78 12.82 -15.40
CA LEU A 8 6.99 11.51 -16.01
C LEU A 8 8.45 11.07 -15.88
N ASP A 9 9.40 12.00 -15.88
CA ASP A 9 10.85 11.72 -15.75
C ASP A 9 11.21 11.26 -14.32
N THR A 10 10.45 11.68 -13.32
CA THR A 10 10.57 11.10 -11.96
C THR A 10 10.13 9.63 -11.90
N SER A 11 9.39 9.15 -12.90
CA SER A 11 9.00 7.74 -13.00
C SER A 11 10.17 6.83 -13.41
N ASP A 12 11.14 7.34 -14.15
CA ASP A 12 12.31 6.55 -14.57
C ASP A 12 13.31 6.34 -13.43
N GLY A 13 13.43 7.31 -12.52
CA GLY A 13 14.19 7.14 -11.28
C GLY A 13 13.56 6.13 -10.31
N VAL A 14 12.24 6.01 -10.35
CA VAL A 14 11.46 5.06 -9.54
C VAL A 14 11.46 3.65 -10.15
N ALA A 15 11.52 3.53 -11.48
CA ALA A 15 11.61 2.23 -12.16
C ALA A 15 12.87 1.45 -11.76
N GLY A 16 14.01 2.14 -11.63
CA GLY A 16 15.27 1.54 -11.17
C GLY A 16 15.24 1.12 -9.69
N PHE A 17 14.31 1.65 -8.90
CA PHE A 17 14.19 1.31 -7.48
C PHE A 17 13.30 0.09 -7.23
N ALA A 18 12.23 -0.06 -8.01
CA ALA A 18 11.32 -1.21 -7.90
C ALA A 18 11.95 -2.52 -8.40
N ASP A 19 12.97 -2.44 -9.23
CA ASP A 19 13.67 -3.61 -9.78
C ASP A 19 14.77 -4.15 -8.85
N SER A 20 15.09 -3.48 -7.73
CA SER A 20 16.07 -3.99 -6.79
C SER A 20 15.41 -5.01 -5.84
N ALA A 21 16.13 -6.10 -5.56
CA ALA A 21 15.72 -7.10 -4.57
C ALA A 21 15.47 -6.46 -3.19
N ASP A 22 16.23 -5.43 -2.84
CA ASP A 22 16.08 -4.70 -1.58
C ASP A 22 14.77 -3.91 -1.50
N ALA A 23 14.37 -3.23 -2.57
CA ALA A 23 13.08 -2.52 -2.65
C ALA A 23 11.89 -3.48 -2.54
N PHE A 24 11.97 -4.62 -3.19
CA PHE A 24 10.95 -5.65 -3.11
C PHE A 24 10.86 -6.27 -1.71
N ASN A 25 11.99 -6.53 -1.07
CA ASN A 25 12.04 -7.00 0.31
C ASN A 25 11.49 -5.96 1.28
N LYS A 26 11.79 -4.69 1.07
CA LYS A 26 11.20 -3.58 1.84
C LYS A 26 9.69 -3.54 1.68
N PHE A 27 9.20 -3.69 0.46
CA PHE A 27 7.77 -3.78 0.18
C PHE A 27 7.09 -4.91 0.94
N LYS A 28 7.68 -6.11 0.97
CA LYS A 28 7.18 -7.23 1.77
C LYS A 28 7.10 -6.88 3.27
N GLN A 29 8.09 -6.15 3.81
CA GLN A 29 8.05 -5.70 5.20
C GLN A 29 6.92 -4.71 5.47
N VAL A 30 6.64 -3.82 4.54
CA VAL A 30 5.48 -2.91 4.63
C VAL A 30 4.18 -3.72 4.64
N LEU A 31 4.03 -4.70 3.76
CA LEU A 31 2.87 -5.61 3.72
C LEU A 31 2.67 -6.32 5.06
N LEU A 32 3.73 -6.89 5.61
CA LEU A 32 3.65 -7.65 6.87
C LEU A 32 3.31 -6.77 8.07
N ASN A 33 3.85 -5.56 8.13
CA ASN A 33 3.49 -4.59 9.18
C ASN A 33 2.03 -4.11 9.02
N ALA A 34 1.59 -3.84 7.79
CA ALA A 34 0.20 -3.47 7.53
C ALA A 34 -0.77 -4.60 7.92
N LEU A 35 -0.42 -5.84 7.63
CA LEU A 35 -1.18 -7.01 8.06
C LEU A 35 -1.21 -7.14 9.59
N LYS A 36 -0.06 -7.01 10.23
CA LYS A 36 0.07 -7.12 11.70
C LYS A 36 -0.81 -6.11 12.44
N TYR A 37 -0.81 -4.87 12.01
CA TYR A 37 -1.49 -3.78 12.71
C TYR A 37 -2.90 -3.49 12.19
N GLY A 38 -3.23 -3.92 10.98
CA GLY A 38 -4.52 -3.67 10.34
C GLY A 38 -5.51 -4.83 10.37
N ALA A 39 -5.07 -6.02 10.72
CA ALA A 39 -5.95 -7.18 10.83
C ALA A 39 -6.97 -7.01 11.97
N ASP A 40 -8.14 -7.62 11.81
CA ASP A 40 -9.19 -7.65 12.82
C ASP A 40 -8.77 -8.50 14.04
N GLU A 41 -9.65 -8.60 15.03
CA GLU A 41 -9.39 -9.33 16.30
C GLU A 41 -9.04 -10.81 16.07
N ASP A 42 -9.54 -11.41 14.98
CA ASP A 42 -9.23 -12.78 14.58
C ASP A 42 -7.88 -12.93 13.85
N GLY A 43 -7.12 -11.83 13.71
CA GLY A 43 -5.84 -11.79 13.00
C GLY A 43 -5.94 -11.83 11.49
N LYS A 44 -7.14 -11.63 10.91
CA LYS A 44 -7.39 -11.72 9.48
C LYS A 44 -7.73 -10.37 8.86
N ILE A 45 -7.33 -10.21 7.60
CA ILE A 45 -7.65 -9.04 6.78
C ILE A 45 -7.97 -9.49 5.35
N THR A 46 -8.87 -8.77 4.67
CA THR A 46 -9.09 -9.06 3.26
C THR A 46 -7.89 -8.65 2.41
N LYS A 47 -7.61 -9.44 1.38
CA LYS A 47 -6.58 -9.14 0.39
C LYS A 47 -6.76 -7.74 -0.21
N THR A 48 -8.01 -7.33 -0.47
CA THR A 48 -8.34 -6.01 -0.99
C THR A 48 -7.99 -4.89 -0.01
N LYS A 49 -8.37 -5.04 1.26
CA LYS A 49 -8.06 -4.03 2.29
C LYS A 49 -6.57 -3.86 2.52
N LEU A 50 -5.82 -4.96 2.56
CA LEU A 50 -4.36 -4.91 2.73
C LEU A 50 -3.68 -4.10 1.62
N ALA A 51 -4.07 -4.29 0.37
CA ALA A 51 -3.55 -3.50 -0.75
C ALA A 51 -3.79 -1.99 -0.56
N LYS A 52 -4.95 -1.61 -0.01
CA LYS A 52 -5.27 -0.19 0.25
C LYS A 52 -4.47 0.38 1.43
N LEU A 53 -4.22 -0.42 2.47
CA LEU A 53 -3.37 0.02 3.58
C LEU A 53 -1.96 0.35 3.12
N VAL A 54 -1.37 -0.49 2.28
CA VAL A 54 -0.04 -0.26 1.72
C VAL A 54 -0.03 0.99 0.83
N TYR A 55 -1.05 1.14 -0.02
CA TYR A 55 -1.21 2.33 -0.85
C TYR A 55 -1.28 3.61 0.00
N LEU A 56 -2.13 3.63 1.02
CA LEU A 56 -2.30 4.82 1.87
C LEU A 56 -1.01 5.13 2.65
N ALA A 57 -0.32 4.13 3.18
CA ALA A 57 0.95 4.33 3.87
C ALA A 57 2.01 4.95 2.95
N ASP A 58 2.11 4.46 1.72
CA ASP A 58 3.08 4.94 0.73
C ASP A 58 2.76 6.38 0.27
N PHE A 59 1.49 6.67 -0.02
CA PHE A 59 1.07 8.00 -0.50
C PHE A 59 1.07 9.05 0.62
N ILE A 60 0.71 8.72 1.85
CA ILE A 60 0.84 9.62 3.00
C ILE A 60 2.32 9.91 3.27
N TRP A 61 3.16 8.87 3.26
CA TRP A 61 4.60 9.05 3.41
C TRP A 61 5.18 9.97 2.34
N PHE A 62 4.78 9.77 1.09
CA PHE A 62 5.20 10.63 -0.03
C PHE A 62 4.74 12.08 0.16
N TYR A 63 3.51 12.28 0.60
CA TYR A 63 2.98 13.62 0.90
C TYR A 63 3.79 14.34 1.97
N GLU A 64 4.21 13.63 3.02
CA GLU A 64 4.97 14.20 4.13
C GLU A 64 6.47 14.36 3.84
N ASN A 65 7.05 13.48 3.03
CA ASN A 65 8.51 13.39 2.85
C ASN A 65 9.00 13.66 1.42
N SER A 66 8.11 13.86 0.45
CA SER A 66 8.42 14.06 -0.97
C SER A 66 9.24 12.92 -1.60
N LYS A 67 9.18 11.75 -1.02
CA LYS A 67 9.78 10.50 -1.54
C LYS A 67 8.90 9.32 -1.13
N PRO A 68 8.80 8.27 -1.96
CA PRO A 68 7.98 7.12 -1.62
C PRO A 68 8.57 6.32 -0.46
N LEU A 69 7.71 5.63 0.28
CA LEU A 69 8.11 4.67 1.31
C LEU A 69 8.73 3.42 0.66
N THR A 70 8.02 2.84 -0.30
CA THR A 70 8.47 1.62 -1.00
C THR A 70 9.00 1.89 -2.40
N GLY A 71 8.43 2.86 -3.11
CA GLY A 71 8.72 3.13 -4.50
C GLY A 71 8.05 2.18 -5.49
N VAL A 72 7.18 1.26 -5.03
CA VAL A 72 6.43 0.39 -5.93
C VAL A 72 5.42 1.17 -6.75
N LYS A 73 5.15 0.69 -7.95
CA LYS A 73 4.14 1.28 -8.83
C LYS A 73 2.75 0.81 -8.41
N TYR A 74 1.81 1.73 -8.35
CA TYR A 74 0.40 1.44 -8.09
C TYR A 74 -0.40 1.56 -9.37
N ARG A 75 -1.28 0.61 -9.59
CA ARG A 75 -2.17 0.57 -10.76
C ARG A 75 -3.60 0.91 -10.35
N LYS A 76 -4.30 1.66 -11.19
CA LYS A 76 -5.73 1.89 -11.00
C LYS A 76 -6.52 0.62 -11.35
N MET A 77 -7.11 0.01 -10.35
CA MET A 77 -7.96 -1.17 -10.49
C MET A 77 -9.41 -0.85 -10.06
N PRO A 78 -10.40 -1.64 -10.47
CA PRO A 78 -11.82 -1.36 -10.15
C PRO A 78 -12.11 -1.21 -8.66
N GLN A 79 -11.39 -1.93 -7.81
CA GLN A 79 -11.54 -1.85 -6.34
C GLN A 79 -10.50 -0.94 -5.69
N GLY A 80 -9.97 0.01 -6.41
CA GLY A 80 -9.00 0.98 -5.93
C GLY A 80 -7.55 0.68 -6.34
N PRO A 81 -6.60 1.50 -5.88
CA PRO A 81 -5.19 1.32 -6.20
C PRO A 81 -4.63 -0.01 -5.69
N VAL A 82 -3.84 -0.69 -6.52
CA VAL A 82 -3.17 -1.96 -6.18
C VAL A 82 -1.70 -1.87 -6.56
N PRO A 83 -0.77 -2.26 -5.67
CA PRO A 83 0.65 -2.33 -6.02
C PRO A 83 0.90 -3.32 -7.14
N TYR A 84 1.72 -2.96 -8.11
CA TYR A 84 2.03 -3.82 -9.26
C TYR A 84 2.61 -5.18 -8.85
N GLU A 85 3.50 -5.19 -7.84
CA GLU A 85 4.16 -6.39 -7.32
C GLU A 85 3.37 -7.10 -6.20
N TYR A 86 2.12 -6.70 -5.95
CA TYR A 86 1.33 -7.18 -4.82
C TYR A 86 1.09 -8.69 -4.83
N PHE A 87 0.65 -9.21 -5.96
CA PHE A 87 0.34 -10.63 -6.08
C PHE A 87 1.59 -11.50 -5.95
N ARG A 88 2.68 -11.08 -6.58
CA ARG A 88 3.99 -11.75 -6.48
C ARG A 88 4.48 -11.77 -5.03
N ALA A 89 4.39 -10.65 -4.32
CA ALA A 89 4.80 -10.57 -2.91
C ALA A 89 3.97 -11.52 -2.03
N LEU A 90 2.66 -11.58 -2.24
CA LEU A 90 1.79 -12.48 -1.49
C LEU A 90 2.10 -13.95 -1.79
N ASP A 91 2.34 -14.29 -3.05
CA ASP A 91 2.68 -15.67 -3.44
C ASP A 91 3.99 -16.11 -2.79
N GLU A 92 5.03 -15.30 -2.85
CA GLU A 92 6.30 -15.60 -2.19
C GLU A 92 6.18 -15.72 -0.65
N LEU A 93 5.42 -14.80 -0.01
CA LEU A 93 5.21 -14.86 1.44
C LEU A 93 4.41 -16.09 1.87
N GLU A 94 3.47 -16.55 1.05
CA GLU A 94 2.71 -17.79 1.29
C GLU A 94 3.59 -19.03 1.09
N GLU A 95 4.36 -19.08 -0.01
CA GLU A 95 5.31 -20.16 -0.27
C GLU A 95 6.37 -20.28 0.84
N ASP A 96 6.83 -19.16 1.36
CA ASP A 96 7.76 -19.12 2.49
C ASP A 96 7.09 -19.46 3.84
N GLY A 97 5.77 -19.61 3.86
CA GLY A 97 5.01 -19.96 5.06
C GLY A 97 4.86 -18.81 6.06
N VAL A 98 5.08 -17.57 5.63
CA VAL A 98 4.97 -16.37 6.49
C VAL A 98 3.53 -15.90 6.65
N ILE A 99 2.72 -16.07 5.60
CA ILE A 99 1.28 -15.77 5.60
C ILE A 99 0.45 -17.00 5.25
N LEU A 100 -0.79 -16.99 5.70
CA LEU A 100 -1.84 -17.92 5.29
C LEU A 100 -2.88 -17.19 4.47
N ARG A 101 -3.42 -17.89 3.48
CA ARG A 101 -4.47 -17.42 2.60
C ARG A 101 -5.69 -18.34 2.73
N GLU A 102 -6.86 -17.77 2.99
CA GLU A 102 -8.12 -18.51 3.14
C GLU A 102 -9.22 -17.87 2.30
N SER A 103 -10.07 -18.67 1.69
CA SER A 103 -11.27 -18.19 1.01
C SER A 103 -12.42 -18.04 2.01
N LYS A 104 -13.09 -16.88 2.00
CA LYS A 104 -14.30 -16.61 2.77
C LYS A 104 -15.37 -16.02 1.83
N GLY A 105 -16.25 -16.86 1.32
CA GLY A 105 -17.17 -16.47 0.25
C GLY A 105 -16.38 -16.06 -1.00
N GLN A 106 -16.61 -14.84 -1.48
CA GLN A 106 -15.86 -14.27 -2.61
C GLN A 106 -14.58 -13.55 -2.18
N ALA A 107 -14.37 -13.37 -0.88
CA ALA A 107 -13.19 -12.68 -0.34
C ALA A 107 -12.06 -13.66 -0.07
N ILE A 108 -10.83 -13.18 -0.22
CA ILE A 108 -9.61 -13.85 0.22
C ILE A 108 -9.13 -13.16 1.49
N MET A 109 -8.98 -13.95 2.56
CA MET A 109 -8.49 -13.50 3.85
C MET A 109 -7.02 -13.86 3.99
N LEU A 110 -6.24 -12.95 4.56
CA LEU A 110 -4.82 -13.10 4.84
C LEU A 110 -4.59 -13.03 6.35
N SER A 111 -3.67 -13.84 6.84
CA SER A 111 -3.22 -13.80 8.24
C SER A 111 -1.74 -14.12 8.35
N LEU A 112 -1.10 -13.65 9.42
CA LEU A 112 0.30 -13.98 9.73
C LEU A 112 0.39 -15.37 10.34
N THR A 113 1.53 -16.03 10.10
CA THR A 113 1.96 -17.22 10.84
C THR A 113 2.96 -16.81 11.93
N GLU A 114 3.43 -17.76 12.71
CA GLU A 114 4.51 -17.54 13.67
C GLU A 114 5.89 -17.41 13.00
N LYS A 115 6.00 -17.74 11.72
CA LYS A 115 7.27 -17.68 10.99
C LYS A 115 7.61 -16.24 10.67
N GLN A 116 8.83 -15.83 11.00
CA GLN A 116 9.31 -14.51 10.66
C GLN A 116 9.71 -14.43 9.20
N ALA A 117 9.39 -13.30 8.57
CA ALA A 117 9.85 -13.04 7.21
C ALA A 117 11.36 -12.91 7.18
N PRO A 118 12.03 -13.56 6.21
CA PRO A 118 13.42 -13.27 5.96
C PRO A 118 13.56 -11.87 5.34
N THR A 119 14.47 -11.08 5.85
CA THR A 119 15.09 -9.91 5.23
C THR A 119 14.22 -8.68 4.91
N GLY A 120 14.76 -7.55 5.21
CA GLY A 120 14.28 -6.18 4.99
C GLY A 120 14.07 -5.47 6.31
N LYS A 121 14.72 -4.35 6.47
CA LYS A 121 14.52 -3.49 7.65
C LYS A 121 13.78 -2.24 7.23
N LEU A 122 12.68 -1.97 7.93
CA LEU A 122 12.08 -0.64 7.94
C LEU A 122 12.74 0.18 9.04
N ALA A 123 12.91 1.48 8.78
CA ALA A 123 13.28 2.43 9.80
C ALA A 123 12.13 2.60 10.82
N ASP A 124 12.42 3.04 12.03
CA ASP A 124 11.41 3.18 13.09
C ASP A 124 10.28 4.14 12.72
N ASP A 125 10.58 5.23 12.04
CA ASP A 125 9.60 6.19 11.56
C ASP A 125 8.72 5.62 10.43
N GLU A 126 9.29 4.78 9.57
CA GLU A 126 8.55 4.06 8.54
C GLU A 126 7.57 3.05 9.16
N ILE A 127 8.01 2.29 10.15
CA ILE A 127 7.15 1.36 10.91
C ILE A 127 6.01 2.12 11.60
N LYS A 128 6.30 3.27 12.22
CA LYS A 128 5.29 4.12 12.87
C LYS A 128 4.23 4.58 11.89
N MET A 129 4.61 4.96 10.68
CA MET A 129 3.66 5.38 9.64
C MET A 129 2.74 4.22 9.24
N VAL A 130 3.30 3.07 8.91
CA VAL A 130 2.52 1.88 8.52
C VAL A 130 1.57 1.47 9.64
N LYS A 131 2.06 1.43 10.88
CA LYS A 131 1.25 1.13 12.06
C LYS A 131 0.10 2.11 12.24
N LYS A 132 0.38 3.40 12.18
CA LYS A 132 -0.61 4.47 12.36
C LYS A 132 -1.74 4.38 11.33
N VAL A 133 -1.39 4.20 10.07
CA VAL A 133 -2.37 4.04 8.98
C VAL A 133 -3.18 2.76 9.19
N SER A 134 -2.52 1.65 9.46
CA SER A 134 -3.18 0.34 9.58
C SER A 134 -4.12 0.27 10.78
N GLU A 135 -3.71 0.79 11.93
CA GLU A 135 -4.57 0.85 13.13
C GLU A 135 -5.78 1.77 12.95
N ALA A 136 -5.63 2.88 12.23
CA ALA A 136 -6.75 3.79 11.96
C ALA A 136 -7.87 3.13 11.15
N TRP A 137 -7.53 2.19 10.29
CA TRP A 137 -8.49 1.43 9.47
C TRP A 137 -8.89 0.09 10.05
N LYS A 138 -8.25 -0.35 11.15
CA LYS A 138 -8.58 -1.60 11.82
C LYS A 138 -10.05 -1.59 12.27
N GLY A 139 -10.74 -2.72 12.07
CA GLY A 139 -12.16 -2.86 12.42
C GLY A 139 -13.13 -2.16 11.47
N ARG A 140 -12.66 -1.41 10.48
CA ARG A 140 -13.51 -0.81 9.45
C ARG A 140 -13.71 -1.77 8.29
N PRO A 141 -14.91 -1.86 7.71
CA PRO A 141 -15.18 -2.74 6.56
C PRO A 141 -14.28 -2.43 5.36
N THR A 142 -13.97 -3.46 4.58
CA THR A 142 -13.19 -3.30 3.34
C THR A 142 -13.82 -2.29 2.37
N VAL A 143 -15.15 -2.25 2.27
CA VAL A 143 -15.86 -1.30 1.40
C VAL A 143 -15.57 0.15 1.76
N ASP A 144 -15.35 0.46 3.03
CA ASP A 144 -15.08 1.83 3.47
C ASP A 144 -13.73 2.34 2.97
N ILE A 145 -12.68 1.53 3.06
CA ILE A 145 -11.35 1.92 2.58
C ILE A 145 -11.30 1.94 1.04
N VAL A 146 -12.03 1.06 0.37
CA VAL A 146 -12.17 1.09 -1.09
C VAL A 146 -12.83 2.40 -1.52
N ASN A 147 -13.96 2.77 -0.92
CA ASN A 147 -14.67 4.01 -1.22
C ASN A 147 -13.79 5.24 -0.94
N PHE A 148 -13.05 5.23 0.16
CA PHE A 148 -12.11 6.30 0.50
C PHE A 148 -11.06 6.51 -0.60
N THR A 149 -10.45 5.44 -1.10
CA THR A 149 -9.46 5.53 -2.19
C THR A 149 -10.09 5.98 -3.52
N HIS A 150 -11.36 5.62 -3.77
CA HIS A 150 -12.08 6.05 -4.98
C HIS A 150 -12.41 7.55 -4.97
N GLU A 151 -12.49 8.19 -3.82
CA GLU A 151 -12.72 9.62 -3.69
C GLU A 151 -11.43 10.45 -3.84
N GLN A 152 -10.28 9.82 -3.84
CA GLN A 152 -9.00 10.50 -3.99
C GLN A 152 -8.69 10.83 -5.44
N LEU A 153 -8.13 12.02 -5.67
CA LEU A 153 -7.69 12.48 -6.99
C LEU A 153 -6.71 11.53 -7.68
N PRO A 154 -5.70 10.94 -7.00
CA PRO A 154 -4.80 10.01 -7.64
C PRO A 154 -5.50 8.87 -8.37
N TRP A 155 -6.55 8.30 -7.78
CA TRP A 155 -7.32 7.25 -8.44
C TRP A 155 -8.28 7.80 -9.50
N GLN A 156 -8.93 8.94 -9.23
CA GLN A 156 -9.96 9.51 -10.13
C GLN A 156 -9.38 10.02 -11.47
N ILE A 157 -8.19 10.62 -11.44
CA ILE A 157 -7.58 11.26 -12.62
C ILE A 157 -7.04 10.22 -13.59
N CYS A 158 -6.52 9.10 -13.12
CA CYS A 158 -5.92 8.08 -13.97
C CYS A 158 -6.98 7.29 -14.74
N LEU A 159 -6.60 6.79 -15.92
CA LEU A 159 -7.40 5.83 -16.65
C LEU A 159 -7.27 4.43 -16.07
N ASP A 160 -8.21 3.55 -16.38
CA ASP A 160 -8.18 2.16 -15.93
C ASP A 160 -6.86 1.48 -16.37
N ASP A 161 -6.28 0.70 -15.47
CA ASP A 161 -4.98 0.03 -15.62
C ASP A 161 -3.75 0.96 -15.70
N GLU A 162 -3.90 2.26 -15.64
CA GLU A 162 -2.77 3.17 -15.59
C GLU A 162 -2.03 3.13 -14.25
N ILE A 163 -0.74 3.42 -14.31
CA ILE A 163 0.08 3.66 -13.12
C ILE A 163 -0.29 5.02 -12.54
N ILE A 164 -0.52 5.04 -11.24
CA ILE A 164 -0.89 6.24 -10.49
C ILE A 164 0.40 6.95 -10.03
N PRO A 165 0.71 8.15 -10.56
CA PRO A 165 1.87 8.91 -10.09
C PRO A 165 1.71 9.34 -8.63
N TYR A 166 2.75 9.14 -7.83
CA TYR A 166 2.75 9.56 -6.42
C TYR A 166 2.48 11.05 -6.23
N GLY A 167 3.03 11.88 -7.13
CA GLY A 167 2.90 13.34 -7.06
C GLY A 167 1.48 13.87 -7.13
N LEU A 168 0.52 13.08 -7.62
CA LEU A 168 -0.89 13.48 -7.64
C LEU A 168 -1.47 13.69 -6.24
N ILE A 169 -0.87 13.10 -5.19
CA ILE A 169 -1.34 13.28 -3.82
C ILE A 169 -1.20 14.73 -3.34
N PHE A 170 -0.26 15.50 -3.90
CA PHE A 170 -0.09 16.91 -3.55
C PHE A 170 -1.26 17.80 -4.00
N GLN A 171 -2.10 17.31 -4.91
CA GLN A 171 -3.30 18.01 -5.36
C GLN A 171 -4.50 17.77 -4.46
N GLU A 172 -4.39 16.82 -3.51
CA GLU A 172 -5.50 16.40 -2.67
C GLU A 172 -5.60 17.22 -1.39
N GLU A 173 -6.80 17.34 -0.86
CA GLU A 173 -7.04 17.95 0.43
C GLU A 173 -6.67 17.03 1.59
N PRO A 174 -6.14 17.55 2.71
CA PRO A 174 -5.68 16.74 3.84
C PRO A 174 -6.70 15.72 4.36
N GLU A 175 -7.97 16.07 4.43
CA GLU A 175 -9.03 15.18 4.89
C GLU A 175 -9.17 13.93 4.00
N LYS A 176 -8.94 14.11 2.70
CA LYS A 176 -8.98 13.02 1.71
C LYS A 176 -7.66 12.25 1.60
N ILE A 177 -6.57 12.79 2.14
CA ILE A 177 -5.30 12.08 2.24
C ILE A 177 -5.30 11.18 3.47
N TYR A 178 -5.62 11.74 4.62
CA TYR A 178 -5.51 11.07 5.91
C TYR A 178 -6.73 10.25 6.30
N GLY A 179 -7.95 10.72 5.97
CA GLY A 179 -9.18 10.06 6.39
C GLY A 179 -9.23 9.85 7.91
N PRO A 180 -9.38 8.61 8.40
CA PRO A 180 -9.40 8.33 9.83
C PRO A 180 -8.02 8.37 10.50
N VAL A 181 -6.94 8.52 9.72
CA VAL A 181 -5.57 8.62 10.26
C VAL A 181 -5.41 9.96 10.96
N GLN A 182 -5.06 9.93 12.23
CA GLN A 182 -4.82 11.15 13.01
C GLN A 182 -3.44 11.73 12.67
N VAL A 183 -3.43 13.02 12.41
CA VAL A 183 -2.20 13.78 12.10
C VAL A 183 -1.53 14.26 13.37
#